data_459b9d3e50dedac987dc98e0e1684945
#
_entry.id   459b9d3e50dedac987dc98e0e1684945
#
_cell.length_a   1.000
_cell.length_b   1.000
_cell.length_c   1.000
_cell.angle_alpha   90.00
_cell.angle_beta   90.00
_cell.angle_gamma   90.00
#
_symmetry.space_group_name_H-M   'P 1'
#
loop_
_entity.id
_entity.type
_entity.pdbx_description
1 polymer ?
#
loop_
_entity_poly.entity_id
_entity_poly.type
_entity_poly.pdbx_seq_one_letter_code
_entity_poly.pdbx_strand_id
1 'polypeptide(L)'
;KTTLIKAFSGTEPVLTEVRASDEVSQLKESTTVAMDYGSVILDEETKVHLYGTPGQKRFDFMWDILSRGSMGLAILINAKAPKPLDDLRFYLDAFKGLIVEQDLPVVVGINQVNKDQPEPSRAEFKAVAEEFRLGIPVLMIDAREEKDVRRMVMTLLFS
;
A
#
# COMPACT_ATOMS: atom_id res chain seq x y z
N LYS A 1 -8.01 -0.52 -0.54
CA LYS A 1 -7.04 -1.62 -0.53
C LYS A 1 -7.63 -2.87 -1.19
N THR A 2 -8.64 -3.51 -0.61
CA THR A 2 -9.35 -4.69 -1.17
C THR A 2 -9.81 -4.47 -2.62
N THR A 3 -10.42 -3.32 -2.89
CA THR A 3 -10.86 -2.92 -4.23
C THR A 3 -9.72 -2.87 -5.25
N LEU A 4 -8.56 -2.36 -4.85
CA LEU A 4 -7.36 -2.32 -5.69
C LEU A 4 -6.86 -3.72 -6.03
N ILE A 5 -6.74 -4.59 -5.03
CA ILE A 5 -6.29 -5.98 -5.23
C ILE A 5 -7.26 -6.71 -6.16
N LYS A 6 -8.57 -6.52 -5.98
CA LYS A 6 -9.60 -7.08 -6.85
C LYS A 6 -9.47 -6.57 -8.30
N ALA A 7 -9.31 -5.26 -8.47
CA ALA A 7 -9.16 -4.65 -9.79
C ALA A 7 -7.91 -5.14 -10.52
N PHE A 8 -6.83 -5.43 -9.79
CA PHE A 8 -5.58 -5.91 -10.37
C PHE A 8 -5.61 -7.40 -10.71
N SER A 9 -6.12 -8.24 -9.81
CA SER A 9 -6.12 -9.69 -9.99
C SER A 9 -7.27 -10.21 -10.87
N GLY A 10 -8.29 -9.38 -11.12
CA GLY A 10 -9.51 -9.79 -11.83
C GLY A 10 -10.36 -10.83 -11.09
N THR A 11 -9.98 -11.20 -9.88
CA THR A 11 -10.66 -12.19 -9.04
C THR A 11 -10.96 -11.61 -7.67
N GLU A 12 -11.91 -12.20 -6.93
CA GLU A 12 -12.15 -11.82 -5.54
C GLU A 12 -10.89 -12.10 -4.71
N PRO A 13 -10.42 -11.12 -3.91
CA PRO A 13 -9.28 -11.32 -3.04
C PRO A 13 -9.52 -12.46 -2.06
N VAL A 14 -8.52 -13.30 -1.88
CA VAL A 14 -8.56 -14.33 -0.84
C VAL A 14 -8.31 -13.64 0.51
N LEU A 15 -9.28 -13.68 1.40
CA LEU A 15 -9.11 -13.28 2.78
C LEU A 15 -8.27 -14.34 3.50
N THR A 16 -7.03 -14.04 3.78
CA THR A 16 -6.16 -14.92 4.53
C THR A 16 -6.25 -14.54 6.02
N GLU A 17 -6.84 -15.38 6.82
CA GLU A 17 -6.79 -15.26 8.28
C GLU A 17 -5.40 -15.70 8.76
N VAL A 18 -4.58 -14.75 9.17
CA VAL A 18 -3.31 -15.05 9.84
C VAL A 18 -3.63 -15.23 11.34
N ARG A 19 -3.58 -16.45 11.82
CA ARG A 19 -3.53 -16.71 13.26
C ARG A 19 -2.15 -16.30 13.75
N ALA A 20 -2.10 -15.39 14.72
CA ALA A 20 -0.86 -15.08 15.42
C ALA A 20 -0.28 -16.37 16.01
N SER A 21 0.93 -16.73 15.62
CA SER A 21 1.63 -17.89 16.15
C SER A 21 2.04 -17.65 17.61
N ASP A 22 2.16 -18.72 18.34
CA ASP A 22 2.24 -18.96 19.80
C ASP A 22 3.00 -18.00 20.74
N GLU A 23 3.76 -17.03 20.25
CA GLU A 23 4.45 -16.08 21.13
C GLU A 23 3.59 -14.87 21.58
N VAL A 24 2.42 -14.67 21.00
CA VAL A 24 1.47 -13.59 21.36
C VAL A 24 0.25 -14.13 22.15
N SER A 25 0.24 -15.40 22.45
CA SER A 25 -0.89 -16.07 23.14
C SER A 25 -1.11 -15.67 24.60
N GLN A 26 -0.28 -14.78 25.16
CA GLN A 26 -0.47 -14.25 26.53
C GLN A 26 -1.32 -12.96 26.59
N LEU A 27 -1.65 -12.35 25.49
CA LEU A 27 -2.64 -11.26 25.41
C LEU A 27 -3.96 -11.84 24.92
N LYS A 28 -4.82 -12.14 25.85
CA LYS A 28 -6.20 -12.60 25.66
C LYS A 28 -6.94 -11.69 24.71
N GLU A 29 -7.12 -12.17 23.51
CA GLU A 29 -8.21 -12.02 22.55
C GLU A 29 -7.63 -12.40 21.19
N SER A 30 -8.10 -13.52 20.62
CA SER A 30 -7.70 -13.97 19.29
C SER A 30 -8.15 -12.92 18.25
N THR A 31 -7.30 -11.95 17.98
CA THR A 31 -7.57 -11.00 16.93
C THR A 31 -7.23 -11.65 15.60
N THR A 32 -8.23 -12.13 14.90
CA THR A 32 -8.10 -12.55 13.52
C THR A 32 -7.78 -11.31 12.67
N VAL A 33 -6.58 -11.24 12.13
CA VAL A 33 -6.18 -10.16 11.24
C VAL A 33 -6.41 -10.62 9.82
N ALA A 34 -7.43 -10.07 9.17
CA ALA A 34 -7.70 -10.33 7.77
C ALA A 34 -6.71 -9.57 6.88
N MET A 35 -5.96 -10.32 6.06
CA MET A 35 -5.14 -9.78 4.98
C MET A 35 -5.84 -9.99 3.64
N ASP A 36 -5.78 -8.98 2.79
CA ASP A 36 -6.18 -9.14 1.40
C ASP A 36 -4.99 -9.70 0.61
N TYR A 37 -5.24 -10.71 -0.20
CA TYR A 37 -4.23 -11.27 -1.09
C TYR A 37 -4.79 -11.39 -2.51
N GLY A 38 -3.96 -11.06 -3.48
CA GLY A 38 -4.24 -11.27 -4.90
C GLY A 38 -2.96 -11.49 -5.68
N SER A 39 -3.06 -12.12 -6.83
CA SER A 39 -1.93 -12.28 -7.73
C SER A 39 -2.35 -12.11 -9.18
N VAL A 40 -1.41 -11.66 -10.00
CA VAL A 40 -1.61 -11.54 -11.45
C VAL A 40 -0.38 -12.06 -12.17
N ILE A 41 -0.61 -12.68 -13.31
CA ILE A 41 0.43 -13.09 -14.24
C ILE A 41 0.60 -11.92 -15.22
N LEU A 42 1.78 -11.32 -15.25
CA LEU A 42 2.11 -10.24 -16.19
C LEU A 42 2.54 -10.81 -17.54
N ASP A 43 3.32 -11.88 -17.52
CA ASP A 43 3.80 -12.64 -18.68
C ASP A 43 4.08 -14.11 -18.30
N GLU A 44 4.65 -14.90 -19.22
CA GLU A 44 4.88 -16.35 -19.02
C GLU A 44 5.79 -16.67 -17.83
N GLU A 45 6.67 -15.75 -17.42
CA GLU A 45 7.66 -15.95 -16.37
C GLU A 45 7.40 -15.09 -15.12
N THR A 46 6.56 -14.06 -15.23
CA THR A 46 6.40 -13.05 -14.18
C THR A 46 5.02 -13.12 -13.53
N LYS A 47 5.00 -13.51 -12.26
CA LYS A 47 3.81 -13.47 -11.43
C LYS A 47 4.00 -12.47 -10.28
N VAL A 48 3.09 -11.50 -10.17
CA VAL A 48 3.11 -10.51 -9.09
C VAL A 48 2.12 -10.89 -8.02
N HIS A 49 2.57 -10.90 -6.78
CA HIS A 49 1.78 -11.15 -5.59
C HIS A 49 1.55 -9.85 -4.84
N LEU A 50 0.31 -9.52 -4.54
CA LEU A 50 -0.09 -8.35 -3.76
C LEU A 50 -0.62 -8.77 -2.40
N TYR A 51 -0.07 -8.20 -1.35
CA TYR A 51 -0.49 -8.40 0.02
C TYR A 51 -1.01 -7.08 0.58
N GLY A 52 -2.29 -7.03 0.92
CA GLY A 52 -2.92 -5.87 1.50
C GLY A 52 -2.86 -5.90 3.02
N THR A 53 -1.97 -5.12 3.60
CA THR A 53 -1.86 -5.02 5.07
C THR A 53 -3.04 -4.28 5.69
N PRO A 54 -3.45 -4.60 6.93
CA PRO A 54 -4.39 -3.77 7.66
C PRO A 54 -3.85 -2.35 7.83
N GLY A 55 -4.63 -1.34 7.41
CA GLY A 55 -4.21 0.06 7.47
C GLY A 55 -4.38 0.73 8.85
N GLN A 56 -4.84 0.00 9.88
CA GLN A 56 -5.03 0.56 11.21
C GLN A 56 -3.71 0.53 11.98
N LYS A 57 -3.39 1.63 12.68
CA LYS A 57 -2.15 1.80 13.46
C LYS A 57 -1.87 0.67 14.46
N ARG A 58 -2.90 0.06 15.03
CA ARG A 58 -2.78 -1.06 15.98
C ARG A 58 -2.18 -2.35 15.38
N PHE A 59 -1.98 -2.41 14.07
CA PHE A 59 -1.42 -3.56 13.36
C PHE A 59 -0.03 -3.27 12.77
N ASP A 60 0.67 -2.26 13.28
CA ASP A 60 2.03 -1.87 12.86
C ASP A 60 3.03 -3.03 12.96
N PHE A 61 2.93 -3.86 13.99
CA PHE A 61 3.75 -5.06 14.15
C PHE A 61 3.69 -6.02 12.95
N MET A 62 2.58 -6.03 12.21
CA MET A 62 2.45 -6.86 11.01
C MET A 62 3.19 -6.28 9.82
N TRP A 63 3.38 -4.97 9.78
CA TRP A 63 4.05 -4.31 8.67
C TRP A 63 5.50 -4.76 8.54
N ASP A 64 6.21 -4.93 9.65
CA ASP A 64 7.57 -5.46 9.66
C ASP A 64 7.65 -6.90 9.14
N ILE A 65 6.67 -7.73 9.49
CA ILE A 65 6.62 -9.13 9.05
C ILE A 65 6.34 -9.22 7.56
N LEU A 66 5.35 -8.46 7.08
CA LEU A 66 4.88 -8.53 5.70
C LEU A 66 5.82 -7.82 4.72
N SER A 67 6.59 -6.84 5.20
CA SER A 67 7.58 -6.15 4.37
C SER A 67 8.86 -6.98 4.15
N ARG A 68 9.14 -7.95 5.01
CA ARG A 68 10.29 -8.85 4.82
C ARG A 68 10.13 -9.68 3.55
N GLY A 69 11.07 -9.50 2.62
CA GLY A 69 11.04 -10.17 1.33
C GLY A 69 10.09 -9.55 0.31
N SER A 70 9.46 -8.41 0.61
CA SER A 70 8.72 -7.64 -0.39
C SER A 70 9.70 -6.99 -1.38
N MET A 71 9.30 -6.93 -2.65
CA MET A 71 10.06 -6.27 -3.71
C MET A 71 9.71 -4.79 -3.87
N GLY A 72 8.71 -4.32 -3.15
CA GLY A 72 8.28 -2.93 -3.20
C GLY A 72 7.06 -2.66 -2.32
N LEU A 73 6.80 -1.39 -2.06
CA LEU A 73 5.74 -0.90 -1.20
C LEU A 73 4.80 0.04 -1.96
N ALA A 74 3.52 -0.27 -1.96
CA ALA A 74 2.48 0.62 -2.48
C ALA A 74 1.70 1.24 -1.32
N ILE A 75 1.78 2.55 -1.15
CA ILE A 75 1.04 3.31 -0.13
C ILE A 75 -0.20 3.92 -0.78
N LEU A 76 -1.38 3.58 -0.26
CA LEU A 76 -2.65 4.13 -0.74
C LEU A 76 -3.21 5.15 0.24
N ILE A 77 -3.41 6.36 -0.24
CA ILE A 77 -4.01 7.46 0.53
C ILE A 77 -5.40 7.77 -0.01
N ASN A 78 -6.35 7.90 0.89
CA ASN A 78 -7.68 8.42 0.55
C ASN A 78 -7.67 9.94 0.58
N ALA A 79 -7.80 10.58 -0.59
CA ALA A 79 -7.83 12.04 -0.70
C ALA A 79 -8.99 12.70 0.06
N LYS A 80 -10.07 11.94 0.33
CA LYS A 80 -11.23 12.41 1.10
C LYS A 80 -11.09 12.22 2.62
N ALA A 81 -9.96 11.70 3.10
CA ALA A 81 -9.70 11.63 4.53
C ALA A 81 -9.61 13.05 5.12
N PRO A 82 -9.90 13.24 6.42
CA PRO A 82 -9.82 14.56 7.04
C PRO A 82 -8.44 15.22 6.98
N LYS A 83 -7.37 14.41 6.96
CA LYS A 83 -5.98 14.88 6.95
C LYS A 83 -5.10 13.98 6.06
N PRO A 84 -5.31 13.97 4.74
CA PRO A 84 -4.67 12.99 3.86
C PRO A 84 -3.14 13.19 3.75
N LEU A 85 -2.62 14.41 3.92
CA LEU A 85 -1.17 14.67 3.95
C LEU A 85 -0.52 14.16 5.24
N ASP A 86 -1.22 14.26 6.37
CA ASP A 86 -0.74 13.72 7.65
C ASP A 86 -0.77 12.18 7.63
N ASP A 87 -1.79 11.59 6.99
CA ASP A 87 -1.86 10.15 6.78
C ASP A 87 -0.67 9.67 5.93
N LEU A 88 -0.33 10.39 4.86
CA LEU A 88 0.83 10.06 4.03
C LEU A 88 2.14 10.13 4.84
N ARG A 89 2.37 11.21 5.62
CA ARG A 89 3.53 11.33 6.49
C ARG A 89 3.63 10.17 7.46
N PHE A 90 2.51 9.83 8.09
CA PHE A 90 2.46 8.72 9.05
C PHE A 90 2.93 7.39 8.43
N TYR A 91 2.41 7.02 7.24
CA TYR A 91 2.83 5.77 6.60
C TYR A 91 4.27 5.82 6.10
N LEU A 92 4.72 6.93 5.53
CA LEU A 92 6.11 7.07 5.11
C LEU A 92 7.08 7.00 6.29
N ASP A 93 6.73 7.59 7.43
CA ASP A 93 7.54 7.50 8.66
C ASP A 93 7.55 6.07 9.22
N ALA A 94 6.41 5.39 9.24
CA ALA A 94 6.29 4.01 9.69
C ALA A 94 7.15 3.03 8.87
N PHE A 95 7.31 3.28 7.56
CA PHE A 95 8.13 2.46 6.67
C PHE A 95 9.50 3.08 6.34
N LYS A 96 9.92 4.13 7.06
CA LYS A 96 11.15 4.87 6.78
C LYS A 96 12.39 3.98 6.71
N GLY A 97 12.53 3.02 7.63
CA GLY A 97 13.64 2.08 7.64
C GLY A 97 13.72 1.25 6.35
N LEU A 98 12.59 0.83 5.80
CA LEU A 98 12.56 0.10 4.53
C LEU A 98 12.83 1.02 3.33
N ILE A 99 12.22 2.19 3.32
CA ILE A 99 12.28 3.12 2.18
C ILE A 99 13.66 3.77 2.05
N VAL A 100 14.23 4.21 3.18
CA VAL A 100 15.45 5.02 3.21
C VAL A 100 16.68 4.17 3.46
N GLU A 101 16.64 3.24 4.43
CA GLU A 101 17.80 2.46 4.85
C GLU A 101 18.01 1.21 3.99
N GLN A 102 16.93 0.58 3.52
CA GLN A 102 16.96 -0.62 2.67
C GLN A 102 16.71 -0.33 1.20
N ASP A 103 16.49 0.95 0.85
CA ASP A 103 16.19 1.42 -0.52
C ASP A 103 15.05 0.66 -1.20
N LEU A 104 14.03 0.27 -0.43
CA LEU A 104 12.87 -0.45 -0.96
C LEU A 104 12.12 0.45 -1.95
N PRO A 105 11.85 0.01 -3.18
CA PRO A 105 11.01 0.73 -4.12
C PRO A 105 9.65 1.06 -3.52
N VAL A 106 9.18 2.30 -3.67
CA VAL A 106 7.89 2.74 -3.15
C VAL A 106 7.13 3.59 -4.17
N VAL A 107 5.83 3.41 -4.21
CA VAL A 107 4.90 4.24 -4.99
C VAL A 107 3.76 4.70 -4.09
N VAL A 108 3.33 5.95 -4.26
CA VAL A 108 2.17 6.51 -3.56
C VAL A 108 1.01 6.65 -4.53
N GLY A 109 -0.11 6.01 -4.22
CA GLY A 109 -1.37 6.13 -4.94
C GLY A 109 -2.37 6.98 -4.16
N ILE A 110 -2.82 8.10 -4.74
CA ILE A 110 -3.84 8.96 -4.18
C ILE A 110 -5.18 8.59 -4.79
N ASN A 111 -6.04 8.01 -3.98
CA ASN A 111 -7.34 7.48 -4.41
C ASN A 111 -8.49 8.40 -3.98
N GLN A 112 -9.63 8.27 -4.63
CA GLN A 112 -10.87 9.04 -4.36
C GLN A 112 -10.73 10.55 -4.55
N VAL A 113 -9.86 10.97 -5.47
CA VAL A 113 -9.66 12.39 -5.79
C VAL A 113 -10.95 12.96 -6.38
N ASN A 114 -11.33 14.15 -5.93
CA ASN A 114 -12.35 14.93 -6.61
C ASN A 114 -11.75 15.49 -7.90
N LYS A 115 -12.29 15.10 -9.06
CA LYS A 115 -11.76 15.55 -10.36
C LYS A 115 -11.98 17.04 -10.61
N ASP A 116 -13.02 17.62 -9.98
CA ASP A 116 -13.37 19.02 -10.16
C ASP A 116 -12.57 19.94 -9.24
N GLN A 117 -12.16 19.46 -8.08
CA GLN A 117 -11.33 20.18 -7.11
C GLN A 117 -10.38 19.18 -6.42
N PRO A 118 -9.22 18.88 -7.03
CA PRO A 118 -8.26 17.97 -6.43
C PRO A 118 -7.48 18.68 -5.30
N GLU A 119 -8.06 18.76 -4.12
CA GLU A 119 -7.40 19.25 -2.91
C GLU A 119 -7.31 18.13 -1.86
N PRO A 120 -6.13 17.88 -1.27
CA PRO A 120 -4.83 18.44 -1.65
C PRO A 120 -4.38 18.07 -3.07
N SER A 121 -3.61 18.94 -3.69
CA SER A 121 -3.10 18.73 -5.05
C SER A 121 -2.03 17.62 -5.08
N ARG A 122 -1.80 17.04 -6.26
CA ARG A 122 -0.70 16.08 -6.44
C ARG A 122 0.67 16.67 -6.03
N ALA A 123 0.88 17.96 -6.24
CA ALA A 123 2.13 18.64 -5.87
C ALA A 123 2.36 18.65 -4.36
N GLU A 124 1.31 18.84 -3.56
CA GLU A 124 1.40 18.81 -2.10
C GLU A 124 1.72 17.40 -1.60
N PHE A 125 1.09 16.36 -2.14
CA PHE A 125 1.45 14.97 -1.82
C PHE A 125 2.89 14.64 -2.23
N LYS A 126 3.33 15.12 -3.39
CA LYS A 126 4.70 14.94 -3.85
C LYS A 126 5.71 15.62 -2.92
N ALA A 127 5.43 16.85 -2.49
CA ALA A 127 6.27 17.57 -1.53
C ALA A 127 6.43 16.78 -0.21
N VAL A 128 5.35 16.21 0.32
CA VAL A 128 5.40 15.34 1.50
C VAL A 128 6.25 14.09 1.25
N ALA A 129 6.11 13.44 0.11
CA ALA A 129 6.89 12.25 -0.21
C ALA A 129 8.40 12.56 -0.32
N GLU A 130 8.74 13.72 -0.86
CA GLU A 130 10.13 14.19 -1.03
C GLU A 130 10.81 14.59 0.30
N GLU A 131 10.04 14.82 1.39
CA GLU A 131 10.58 14.96 2.75
C GLU A 131 11.31 13.67 3.21
N PHE A 132 10.96 12.50 2.67
CA PHE A 132 11.52 11.20 3.04
C PHE A 132 12.57 10.71 2.04
N ARG A 133 12.26 10.73 0.75
CA ARG A 133 13.16 10.35 -0.33
C ARG A 133 12.77 11.07 -1.63
N LEU A 134 13.76 11.67 -2.30
CA LEU A 134 13.56 12.28 -3.61
C LEU A 134 13.13 11.23 -4.65
N GLY A 135 12.25 11.63 -5.53
CA GLY A 135 11.84 10.80 -6.67
C GLY A 135 10.76 9.75 -6.37
N ILE A 136 10.19 9.70 -5.15
CA ILE A 136 9.05 8.82 -4.88
C ILE A 136 7.90 9.14 -5.85
N PRO A 137 7.46 8.18 -6.69
CA PRO A 137 6.35 8.42 -7.60
C PRO A 137 5.04 8.63 -6.83
N VAL A 138 4.31 9.70 -7.17
CA VAL A 138 2.97 9.99 -6.64
C VAL A 138 1.99 10.01 -7.80
N LEU A 139 1.02 9.11 -7.78
CA LEU A 139 0.03 8.91 -8.82
C LEU A 139 -1.37 9.20 -8.30
N MET A 140 -2.15 9.97 -9.07
CA MET A 140 -3.59 10.08 -8.85
C MET A 140 -4.24 8.87 -9.52
N ILE A 141 -5.00 8.07 -8.76
CA ILE A 141 -5.57 6.81 -9.24
C ILE A 141 -7.04 6.66 -8.84
N ASP A 142 -7.76 5.86 -9.59
CA ASP A 142 -8.99 5.23 -9.13
C ASP A 142 -8.71 3.74 -8.88
N ALA A 143 -8.78 3.32 -7.62
CA ALA A 143 -8.49 1.94 -7.23
C ALA A 143 -9.50 0.91 -7.79
N ARG A 144 -10.57 1.36 -8.45
CA ARG A 144 -11.56 0.52 -9.14
C ARG A 144 -11.20 0.27 -10.59
N GLU A 145 -10.31 1.10 -11.16
CA GLU A 145 -9.90 1.06 -12.54
C GLU A 145 -8.63 0.20 -12.70
N GLU A 146 -8.74 -0.93 -13.37
CA GLU A 146 -7.60 -1.84 -13.61
C GLU A 146 -6.40 -1.13 -14.21
N LYS A 147 -6.61 -0.24 -15.19
CA LYS A 147 -5.53 0.51 -15.85
C LYS A 147 -4.72 1.39 -14.89
N ASP A 148 -5.37 2.01 -13.89
CA ASP A 148 -4.70 2.87 -12.92
C ASP A 148 -3.91 2.02 -11.91
N VAL A 149 -4.49 0.90 -11.49
CA VAL A 149 -3.82 -0.04 -10.60
C VAL A 149 -2.62 -0.69 -11.30
N ARG A 150 -2.79 -1.13 -12.54
CA ARG A 150 -1.71 -1.68 -13.36
C ARG A 150 -0.58 -0.66 -13.53
N ARG A 151 -0.89 0.60 -13.87
CA ARG A 151 0.09 1.67 -13.98
C ARG A 151 0.87 1.86 -12.67
N MET A 152 0.20 1.83 -11.52
CA MET A 152 0.85 1.97 -10.23
C MET A 152 1.80 0.80 -9.94
N VAL A 153 1.38 -0.43 -10.17
CA VAL A 153 2.22 -1.63 -9.98
C VAL A 153 3.42 -1.61 -10.94
N MET A 154 3.20 -1.28 -12.21
CA MET A 154 4.29 -1.17 -13.18
C MET A 154 5.28 -0.07 -12.81
N THR A 155 4.80 1.08 -12.32
CA THR A 155 5.69 2.15 -11.81
C THR A 155 6.56 1.62 -10.68
N LEU A 156 6.00 0.82 -9.76
CA LEU A 156 6.76 0.23 -8.66
C LEU A 156 7.82 -0.78 -9.11
N LEU A 157 7.49 -1.62 -10.10
CA LEU A 157 8.40 -2.66 -10.60
C LEU A 157 9.59 -2.10 -11.40
N PHE A 158 9.45 -0.90 -11.96
CA PHE A 158 10.47 -0.24 -12.78
C PHE A 158 11.07 1.02 -12.11
N SER A 159 10.87 1.17 -10.80
CA SER A 159 11.43 2.28 -9.99
C SER A 159 12.86 2.05 -9.57
#